data_ccc0a0c7899dab695316cd3f2646da2d
#
_entry.id   ccc0a0c7899dab695316cd3f2646da2d
#
_cell.length_a   1.000
_cell.length_b   1.000
_cell.length_c   1.000
_cell.angle_alpha   90.00
_cell.angle_beta   90.00
_cell.angle_gamma   90.00
#
_symmetry.space_group_name_H-M   'P 1'
#
loop_
_entity.id
_entity.type
_entity.pdbx_description
1 polymer ?
#
loop_
_entity_poly.entity_id
_entity_poly.type
_entity_poly.pdbx_seq_one_letter_code
_entity_poly.pdbx_strand_id
1 'polypeptide(L)'
;MKLITILFLKFLLLSGFLMAETIPKKSLIIKKSSQCIKDSQTQECKELVSEIEKLQLVVFEQNRFKCQSSLLGLQSEIIEVYFFKNLSNKRISFMMPYVIKNC
;
A
#
# COMPACT_ATOMS: atom_id res chain seq x y z
N MET A 1 -34.49 -9.53 21.62
CA MET A 1 -33.07 -9.85 21.78
C MET A 1 -32.43 -10.48 20.56
N LYS A 2 -33.06 -11.46 19.92
CA LYS A 2 -32.51 -12.11 18.71
C LYS A 2 -32.30 -11.13 17.52
N LEU A 3 -33.18 -10.15 17.36
CA LEU A 3 -33.12 -9.15 16.29
C LEU A 3 -31.87 -8.25 16.39
N ILE A 4 -31.48 -7.85 17.59
CA ILE A 4 -30.32 -7.00 17.84
C ILE A 4 -29.03 -7.76 17.52
N THR A 5 -28.96 -9.03 17.86
CA THR A 5 -27.79 -9.88 17.57
C THR A 5 -27.61 -10.10 16.07
N ILE A 6 -28.69 -10.29 15.33
CA ILE A 6 -28.66 -10.46 13.87
C ILE A 6 -28.21 -9.18 13.18
N LEU A 7 -28.70 -8.02 13.62
CA LEU A 7 -28.30 -6.71 13.10
C LEU A 7 -26.81 -6.43 13.36
N PHE A 8 -26.33 -6.78 14.53
CA PHE A 8 -24.92 -6.61 14.90
C PHE A 8 -24.00 -7.50 14.05
N LEU A 9 -24.40 -8.75 13.81
CA LEU A 9 -23.67 -9.67 12.94
C LEU A 9 -23.60 -9.17 11.50
N LYS A 10 -24.69 -8.65 10.95
CA LYS A 10 -24.73 -8.06 9.61
C LYS A 10 -23.81 -6.84 9.51
N PHE A 11 -23.76 -6.01 10.54
CA PHE A 11 -22.88 -4.84 10.58
C PHE A 11 -21.40 -5.26 10.57
N LEU A 12 -21.01 -6.26 11.35
CA LEU A 12 -19.66 -6.81 11.38
C LEU A 12 -19.25 -7.41 10.05
N LEU A 13 -20.13 -8.15 9.40
CA LEU A 13 -19.89 -8.75 8.08
C LEU A 13 -19.69 -7.67 7.00
N LEU A 14 -20.49 -6.62 7.02
CA LEU A 14 -20.36 -5.49 6.10
C LEU A 14 -19.02 -4.76 6.28
N SER A 15 -18.59 -4.54 7.52
CA SER A 15 -17.31 -3.90 7.81
C SER A 15 -16.14 -4.75 7.32
N GLY A 16 -16.17 -6.06 7.54
CA GLY A 16 -15.17 -7.00 7.04
C GLY A 16 -15.13 -7.06 5.53
N PHE A 17 -16.29 -7.05 4.89
CA PHE A 17 -16.39 -7.06 3.42
C PHE A 17 -15.82 -5.79 2.79
N LEU A 18 -16.11 -4.62 3.35
CA LEU A 18 -15.57 -3.34 2.88
C LEU A 18 -14.05 -3.28 3.01
N MET A 19 -13.49 -3.81 4.09
CA MET A 19 -12.03 -3.87 4.26
C MET A 19 -11.37 -4.79 3.25
N ALA A 20 -12.01 -5.89 2.87
CA ALA A 20 -11.48 -6.83 1.87
C ALA A 20 -11.40 -6.19 0.47
N GLU A 21 -12.33 -5.27 0.13
CA GLU A 21 -12.34 -4.59 -1.17
C GLU A 21 -11.27 -3.52 -1.33
N THR A 22 -10.64 -3.08 -0.22
CA THR A 22 -9.69 -1.97 -0.24
C THR A 22 -8.23 -2.41 -0.33
N ILE A 23 -7.95 -3.72 -0.51
CA ILE A 23 -6.58 -4.21 -0.64
C ILE A 23 -6.05 -3.89 -2.04
N PRO A 24 -4.98 -3.08 -2.17
CA PRO A 24 -4.44 -2.73 -3.47
C PRO A 24 -3.65 -3.88 -4.09
N LYS A 25 -3.65 -3.93 -5.42
CA LYS A 25 -2.86 -4.91 -6.18
C LYS A 25 -1.44 -4.38 -6.39
N LYS A 26 -0.49 -5.29 -6.53
CA LYS A 26 0.90 -4.96 -6.87
C LYS A 26 1.01 -4.08 -8.11
N SER A 27 0.24 -4.38 -9.15
CA SER A 27 0.24 -3.61 -10.41
C SER A 27 -0.16 -2.15 -10.19
N LEU A 28 -1.10 -1.89 -9.31
CA LEU A 28 -1.53 -0.53 -8.97
C LEU A 28 -0.41 0.23 -8.25
N ILE A 29 0.27 -0.42 -7.32
CA ILE A 29 1.40 0.17 -6.59
C ILE A 29 2.53 0.53 -7.55
N ILE A 30 2.86 -0.35 -8.48
CA ILE A 30 3.90 -0.09 -9.48
C ILE A 30 3.52 1.08 -10.39
N LYS A 31 2.27 1.13 -10.84
CA LYS A 31 1.77 2.23 -11.68
C LYS A 31 1.85 3.57 -10.95
N LYS A 32 1.37 3.63 -9.72
CA LYS A 32 1.39 4.87 -8.91
C LYS A 32 2.82 5.27 -8.54
N SER A 33 3.71 4.30 -8.29
CA SER A 33 5.13 4.58 -8.06
C SER A 33 5.78 5.23 -9.27
N SER A 34 5.47 4.75 -10.48
CA SER A 34 5.97 5.36 -11.73
C SER A 34 5.49 6.79 -11.88
N GLN A 35 4.25 7.07 -11.53
CA GLN A 35 3.69 8.43 -11.54
C GLN A 35 4.36 9.32 -10.50
N CYS A 36 4.63 8.79 -9.32
CA CYS A 36 5.32 9.47 -8.23
C CYS A 36 6.76 9.84 -8.61
N ILE A 37 7.44 9.01 -9.40
CA ILE A 37 8.78 9.30 -9.91
C ILE A 37 8.75 10.51 -10.85
N LYS A 38 7.72 10.60 -11.70
CA LYS A 38 7.56 11.71 -12.64
C LYS A 38 7.23 13.02 -11.95
N ASP A 39 6.35 12.97 -10.94
CA ASP A 39 5.95 14.14 -10.16
C ASP A 39 5.67 13.69 -8.72
N SER A 40 6.59 14.04 -7.83
CA SER A 40 6.56 13.64 -6.42
C SER A 40 5.51 14.35 -5.58
N GLN A 41 4.85 15.39 -6.12
CA GLN A 41 3.87 16.18 -5.38
C GLN A 41 2.43 15.88 -5.79
N THR A 42 2.18 14.80 -6.51
CA THR A 42 0.83 14.40 -6.91
C THR A 42 0.06 13.74 -5.77
N GLN A 43 -1.26 13.77 -5.89
CA GLN A 43 -2.16 13.07 -4.96
C GLN A 43 -1.92 11.56 -4.99
N GLU A 44 -1.61 10.99 -6.14
CA GLU A 44 -1.27 9.58 -6.30
C GLU A 44 -0.05 9.20 -5.47
N CYS A 45 0.95 10.07 -5.40
CA CYS A 45 2.14 9.84 -4.59
C CYS A 45 1.81 9.80 -3.10
N LYS A 46 0.93 10.69 -2.65
CA LYS A 46 0.46 10.74 -1.27
C LYS A 46 -0.35 9.48 -0.90
N GLU A 47 -1.29 9.10 -1.77
CA GLU A 47 -2.14 7.93 -1.54
C GLU A 47 -1.36 6.63 -1.54
N LEU A 48 -0.27 6.58 -2.29
CA LEU A 48 0.57 5.40 -2.45
C LEU A 48 1.14 4.91 -1.10
N VAL A 49 1.47 5.82 -0.19
CA VAL A 49 1.98 5.47 1.15
C VAL A 49 0.97 4.58 1.89
N SER A 50 -0.29 4.98 1.88
CA SER A 50 -1.38 4.22 2.53
C SER A 50 -1.63 2.88 1.84
N GLU A 51 -1.59 2.86 0.51
CA GLU A 51 -1.83 1.64 -0.26
C GLU A 51 -0.72 0.61 -0.08
N ILE A 52 0.54 1.06 -0.02
CA ILE A 52 1.66 0.18 0.27
C ILE A 52 1.51 -0.43 1.67
N GLU A 53 1.09 0.37 2.65
CA GLU A 53 0.88 -0.12 4.01
C GLU A 53 -0.19 -1.22 4.06
N LYS A 54 -1.29 -1.05 3.35
CA LYS A 54 -2.35 -2.07 3.28
C LYS A 54 -1.82 -3.38 2.70
N LEU A 55 -1.05 -3.31 1.61
CA LEU A 55 -0.46 -4.51 1.02
C LEU A 55 0.58 -5.14 1.93
N GLN A 56 1.36 -4.36 2.66
CA GLN A 56 2.33 -4.88 3.64
C GLN A 56 1.65 -5.76 4.69
N LEU A 57 0.50 -5.34 5.21
CA LEU A 57 -0.25 -6.13 6.20
C LEU A 57 -0.67 -7.48 5.63
N VAL A 58 -1.14 -7.51 4.40
CA VAL A 58 -1.58 -8.74 3.74
C VAL A 58 -0.41 -9.71 3.54
N VAL A 59 0.70 -9.23 2.98
CA VAL A 59 1.86 -10.08 2.69
C VAL A 59 2.56 -10.53 3.98
N PHE A 60 2.49 -9.74 5.04
CA PHE A 60 2.96 -10.13 6.36
C PHE A 60 2.19 -11.34 6.89
N GLU A 61 0.87 -11.32 6.80
CA GLU A 61 0.02 -12.44 7.22
C GLU A 61 0.27 -13.69 6.39
N GLN A 62 0.69 -13.53 5.14
CA GLN A 62 1.04 -14.62 4.24
C GLN A 62 2.48 -15.11 4.43
N ASN A 63 3.21 -14.60 5.40
CA ASN A 63 4.63 -14.89 5.67
C ASN A 63 5.55 -14.56 4.47
N ARG A 64 5.17 -13.60 3.64
CA ARG A 64 5.94 -13.16 2.47
C ARG A 64 6.87 -12.01 2.86
N PHE A 65 7.87 -12.30 3.67
CA PHE A 65 8.71 -11.28 4.29
C PHE A 65 9.61 -10.51 3.31
N LYS A 66 10.04 -11.14 2.22
CA LYS A 66 10.82 -10.45 1.19
C LYS A 66 9.97 -9.39 0.48
N CYS A 67 8.71 -9.71 0.19
CA CYS A 67 7.77 -8.76 -0.36
C CYS A 67 7.53 -7.61 0.62
N GLN A 68 7.28 -7.93 1.89
CA GLN A 68 7.07 -6.93 2.94
C GLN A 68 8.26 -5.97 3.06
N SER A 69 9.48 -6.49 3.12
CA SER A 69 10.70 -5.68 3.18
C SER A 69 10.85 -4.76 1.98
N SER A 70 10.54 -5.28 0.79
CA SER A 70 10.62 -4.50 -0.45
C SER A 70 9.60 -3.36 -0.46
N LEU A 71 8.38 -3.65 -0.02
CA LEU A 71 7.32 -2.64 0.10
C LEU A 71 7.67 -1.58 1.14
N LEU A 72 8.23 -1.98 2.26
CA LEU A 72 8.67 -1.06 3.31
C LEU A 72 9.77 -0.12 2.79
N GLY A 73 10.73 -0.65 2.04
CA GLY A 73 11.78 0.15 1.42
C GLY A 73 11.22 1.15 0.43
N LEU A 74 10.29 0.73 -0.43
CA LEU A 74 9.63 1.61 -1.38
C LEU A 74 8.83 2.70 -0.67
N GLN A 75 8.06 2.34 0.35
CA GLN A 75 7.28 3.28 1.16
C GLN A 75 8.18 4.34 1.81
N SER A 76 9.30 3.93 2.37
CA SER A 76 10.27 4.83 3.00
C SER A 76 10.80 5.87 2.02
N GLU A 77 11.15 5.46 0.80
CA GLU A 77 11.64 6.37 -0.24
C GLU A 77 10.56 7.35 -0.70
N ILE A 78 9.31 6.88 -0.82
CA ILE A 78 8.19 7.74 -1.18
C ILE A 78 7.91 8.78 -0.09
N ILE A 79 7.98 8.38 1.16
CA ILE A 79 7.81 9.29 2.31
C ILE A 79 8.87 10.39 2.27
N GLU A 80 10.13 10.05 2.03
CA GLU A 80 11.20 11.04 1.93
C GLU A 80 10.97 12.03 0.79
N VAL A 81 10.60 11.53 -0.38
CA VAL A 81 10.42 12.37 -1.56
C VAL A 81 9.19 13.27 -1.42
N TYR A 82 8.07 12.74 -0.94
CA TYR A 82 6.83 13.50 -0.87
C TYR A 82 6.76 14.41 0.35
N PHE A 83 7.00 13.85 1.56
CA PHE A 83 6.79 14.59 2.80
C PHE A 83 7.99 15.46 3.21
N PHE A 84 9.19 14.98 2.96
CA PHE A 84 10.41 15.70 3.32
C PHE A 84 11.03 16.44 2.14
N LYS A 85 10.41 16.36 0.96
CA LYS A 85 10.85 17.04 -0.28
C LYS A 85 12.31 16.77 -0.62
N ASN A 86 12.77 15.58 -0.32
CA ASN A 86 14.09 15.13 -0.73
C ASN A 86 14.08 14.91 -2.24
N LEU A 87 15.03 15.54 -2.95
CA LEU A 87 14.99 15.70 -4.40
C LEU A 87 15.36 14.44 -5.20
N SER A 88 15.73 13.35 -4.57
CA SER A 88 16.22 12.17 -5.29
C SER A 88 15.11 11.16 -5.59
N ASN A 89 14.32 11.40 -6.63
CA ASN A 89 13.35 10.44 -7.16
C ASN A 89 13.99 9.13 -7.63
N LYS A 90 15.31 9.11 -7.83
CA LYS A 90 16.07 7.94 -8.26
C LYS A 90 15.95 6.76 -7.29
N ARG A 91 15.77 7.04 -6.00
CA ARG A 91 15.63 6.00 -4.97
C ARG A 91 14.34 5.21 -5.12
N ILE A 92 13.25 5.87 -5.52
CA ILE A 92 11.99 5.19 -5.82
C ILE A 92 12.20 4.22 -6.98
N SER A 93 12.84 4.65 -8.06
CA SER A 93 13.17 3.80 -9.20
C SER A 93 14.06 2.63 -8.80
N PHE A 94 14.98 2.85 -7.87
CA PHE A 94 15.89 1.81 -7.37
C PHE A 94 15.14 0.72 -6.61
N MET A 95 14.12 1.09 -5.85
CA MET A 95 13.35 0.13 -5.03
C MET A 95 12.28 -0.62 -5.81
N MET A 96 11.80 -0.08 -6.92
CA MET A 96 10.73 -0.71 -7.71
C MET A 96 11.06 -2.14 -8.19
N PRO A 97 12.27 -2.43 -8.73
CA PRO A 97 12.61 -3.80 -9.16
C PRO A 97 12.50 -4.83 -8.03
N TYR A 98 12.79 -4.46 -6.81
CA TYR A 98 12.67 -5.38 -5.66
C TYR A 98 11.22 -5.73 -5.36
N VAL A 99 10.31 -4.75 -5.48
CA VAL A 99 8.88 -5.01 -5.33
C VAL A 99 8.37 -5.89 -6.47
N ILE A 100 8.78 -5.63 -7.69
CA ILE A 100 8.41 -6.44 -8.86
C ILE A 100 8.85 -7.89 -8.68
N LYS A 101 10.09 -8.08 -8.23
CA LYS A 101 10.68 -9.42 -8.07
C LYS A 101 10.10 -10.18 -6.87
N ASN A 102 9.92 -9.51 -5.73
CA ASN A 102 9.61 -10.16 -4.46
C ASN A 102 8.11 -10.22 -4.13
N CYS A 103 7.33 -9.46 -4.82
CA CYS A 103 5.88 -9.43 -4.69
C CYS A 103 5.22 -9.97 -5.95
#